data_39c8dab2d86dcc97d5ac426c9b3b4a21
#
_entry.id   39c8dab2d86dcc97d5ac426c9b3b4a21
#
_cell.length_a   1.000
_cell.length_b   1.000
_cell.length_c   1.000
_cell.angle_alpha   90.00
_cell.angle_beta   90.00
_cell.angle_gamma   90.00
#
_symmetry.space_group_name_H-M   'P 1'
#
loop_
_entity.id
_entity.type
_entity.pdbx_description
1 polymer ?
#
loop_
_entity_poly.entity_id
_entity_poly.type
_entity_poly.pdbx_seq_one_letter_code
_entity_poly.pdbx_strand_id
1 'polypeptide(L)'
;MKTIGNRRSEIGSFMGFTLIELLVVISIIAVLAAFTIPVLSAVKASEYKKVAQGELGNLETALENYKAKYGAYPPSNKNPGSTTYDPAILNQLYYELSGVTRNAAGDFTTLDGATTITADYYKKAYGVGGVENCTQGGGEDGISAKNFLPGLKQNQFVTGISNGIVPNTVELVTSVGGPDDAYQPLGVSHLNPFRYNSTNPTNNPGSYDLWIDLRIGGKTNRISNWSRQVQILK
;
A
#
# COMPACT_ATOMS: atom_id res chain seq x y z
N MET A 1 22.62 -20.58 -83.93
CA MET A 1 23.76 -20.69 -83.01
C MET A 1 23.50 -19.68 -81.90
N LYS A 2 23.05 -20.15 -80.71
CA LYS A 2 22.60 -19.29 -79.64
C LYS A 2 23.65 -19.34 -78.53
N THR A 3 24.27 -18.16 -78.31
CA THR A 3 25.34 -18.01 -77.29
C THR A 3 24.78 -17.94 -75.94
N ILE A 4 25.08 -18.87 -75.03
CA ILE A 4 24.70 -18.90 -73.65
C ILE A 4 25.66 -18.00 -72.87
N GLY A 5 25.11 -16.86 -72.38
CA GLY A 5 25.82 -15.95 -71.49
C GLY A 5 25.91 -16.55 -70.04
N ASN A 6 27.18 -16.74 -69.65
CA ASN A 6 27.58 -17.24 -68.34
C ASN A 6 27.48 -16.08 -67.34
N ARG A 7 26.37 -16.08 -66.46
CA ARG A 7 26.26 -15.18 -65.33
C ARG A 7 27.19 -15.68 -64.22
N ARG A 8 28.30 -15.03 -64.01
CA ARG A 8 29.08 -15.18 -62.79
C ARG A 8 28.27 -14.57 -61.64
N SER A 9 27.84 -15.38 -60.70
CA SER A 9 27.32 -14.92 -59.40
C SER A 9 28.53 -14.37 -58.61
N GLU A 10 28.51 -13.07 -58.36
CA GLU A 10 29.42 -12.48 -57.39
C GLU A 10 28.97 -12.92 -56.00
N ILE A 11 29.76 -13.84 -55.42
CA ILE A 11 29.63 -14.21 -54.00
C ILE A 11 30.24 -13.06 -53.24
N GLY A 12 29.40 -12.19 -52.70
CA GLY A 12 29.79 -11.12 -51.78
C GLY A 12 30.62 -11.72 -50.65
N SER A 13 31.83 -11.22 -50.47
CA SER A 13 32.72 -11.59 -49.36
C SER A 13 32.04 -11.16 -48.05
N PHE A 14 31.44 -12.09 -47.36
CA PHE A 14 31.01 -11.88 -46.00
C PHE A 14 32.28 -11.77 -45.13
N MET A 15 32.62 -10.57 -44.67
CA MET A 15 33.64 -10.41 -43.65
C MET A 15 33.17 -11.10 -42.39
N GLY A 16 33.77 -12.22 -42.06
CA GLY A 16 33.51 -12.93 -40.79
C GLY A 16 34.04 -12.11 -39.62
N PHE A 17 33.25 -12.05 -38.54
CA PHE A 17 33.68 -11.42 -37.30
C PHE A 17 34.90 -12.15 -36.71
N THR A 18 35.91 -11.41 -36.29
CA THR A 18 37.06 -12.00 -35.62
C THR A 18 36.74 -12.38 -34.19
N LEU A 19 37.39 -13.42 -33.67
CA LEU A 19 37.19 -13.89 -32.29
C LEU A 19 37.54 -12.77 -31.29
N ILE A 20 38.51 -11.93 -31.58
CA ILE A 20 38.91 -10.83 -30.71
C ILE A 20 37.87 -9.70 -30.69
N GLU A 21 37.25 -9.38 -31.83
CA GLU A 21 36.15 -8.40 -31.86
C GLU A 21 34.96 -8.86 -31.02
N LEU A 22 34.59 -10.14 -31.09
CA LEU A 22 33.54 -10.70 -30.25
C LEU A 22 33.92 -10.63 -28.77
N LEU A 23 35.17 -11.00 -28.44
CA LEU A 23 35.64 -10.99 -27.05
C LEU A 23 35.64 -9.58 -26.46
N VAL A 24 36.04 -8.56 -27.20
CA VAL A 24 35.99 -7.15 -26.76
C VAL A 24 34.56 -6.71 -26.50
N VAL A 25 33.61 -7.03 -27.38
CA VAL A 25 32.21 -6.66 -27.24
C VAL A 25 31.59 -7.29 -25.98
N ILE A 26 31.78 -8.61 -25.79
CA ILE A 26 31.25 -9.27 -24.60
C ILE A 26 31.89 -8.75 -23.30
N SER A 27 33.16 -8.38 -23.33
CA SER A 27 33.85 -7.77 -22.18
C SER A 27 33.24 -6.43 -21.80
N ILE A 28 32.95 -5.57 -22.77
CA ILE A 28 32.30 -4.28 -22.52
C ILE A 28 30.88 -4.49 -21.97
N ILE A 29 30.09 -5.39 -22.56
CA ILE A 29 28.75 -5.70 -22.10
C ILE A 29 28.79 -6.25 -20.67
N ALA A 30 29.73 -7.12 -20.34
CA ALA A 30 29.88 -7.69 -18.99
C ALA A 30 30.18 -6.60 -17.95
N VAL A 31 31.07 -5.65 -18.28
CA VAL A 31 31.39 -4.52 -17.41
C VAL A 31 30.16 -3.62 -17.22
N LEU A 32 29.47 -3.26 -18.30
CA LEU A 32 28.26 -2.43 -18.21
C LEU A 32 27.15 -3.13 -17.38
N ALA A 33 26.93 -4.41 -17.60
CA ALA A 33 25.96 -5.21 -16.85
C ALA A 33 26.28 -5.24 -15.36
N ALA A 34 27.55 -5.35 -14.98
CA ALA A 34 27.97 -5.39 -13.58
C ALA A 34 27.61 -4.12 -12.81
N PHE A 35 27.57 -2.96 -13.45
CA PHE A 35 27.16 -1.68 -12.84
C PHE A 35 25.64 -1.46 -12.85
N THR A 36 24.93 -2.04 -13.81
CA THR A 36 23.50 -1.78 -14.01
C THR A 36 22.63 -2.38 -12.90
N ILE A 37 22.95 -3.59 -12.43
CA ILE A 37 22.15 -4.32 -11.43
C ILE A 37 22.06 -3.59 -10.08
N PRO A 38 23.16 -3.16 -9.43
CA PRO A 38 23.08 -2.47 -8.16
C PRO A 38 22.37 -1.10 -8.23
N VAL A 39 22.52 -0.37 -9.35
CA VAL A 39 21.84 0.91 -9.56
C VAL A 39 20.34 0.71 -9.64
N LEU A 40 19.85 -0.30 -10.36
CA LEU A 40 18.43 -0.56 -10.51
C LEU A 40 17.76 -0.91 -9.19
N SER A 41 18.41 -1.68 -8.32
CA SER A 41 17.88 -2.01 -6.99
C SER A 41 17.78 -0.79 -6.09
N ALA A 42 18.76 0.11 -6.14
CA ALA A 42 18.74 1.36 -5.37
C ALA A 42 17.62 2.32 -5.85
N VAL A 43 17.39 2.39 -7.15
CA VAL A 43 16.29 3.20 -7.74
C VAL A 43 14.95 2.68 -7.29
N LYS A 44 14.70 1.37 -7.41
CA LYS A 44 13.45 0.75 -6.93
C LYS A 44 13.22 0.96 -5.43
N ALA A 45 14.26 0.83 -4.61
CA ALA A 45 14.17 1.09 -3.18
C ALA A 45 13.77 2.54 -2.87
N SER A 46 14.29 3.50 -3.64
CA SER A 46 13.92 4.92 -3.54
C SER A 46 12.47 5.17 -3.98
N GLU A 47 12.05 4.51 -5.07
CA GLU A 47 10.68 4.58 -5.57
C GLU A 47 9.66 4.09 -4.53
N TYR A 48 9.86 2.91 -3.94
CA TYR A 48 8.99 2.38 -2.88
C TYR A 48 8.82 3.36 -1.72
N LYS A 49 9.92 3.97 -1.26
CA LYS A 49 9.87 4.94 -0.17
C LYS A 49 9.08 6.19 -0.55
N LYS A 50 9.30 6.74 -1.74
CA LYS A 50 8.62 7.95 -2.21
C LYS A 50 7.13 7.74 -2.42
N VAL A 51 6.73 6.60 -3.01
CA VAL A 51 5.32 6.26 -3.18
C VAL A 51 4.64 6.14 -1.82
N ALA A 52 5.21 5.37 -0.89
CA ALA A 52 4.65 5.21 0.44
C ALA A 52 4.58 6.54 1.23
N GLN A 53 5.57 7.43 1.08
CA GLN A 53 5.52 8.79 1.66
C GLN A 53 4.38 9.62 1.07
N GLY A 54 4.17 9.57 -0.24
CA GLY A 54 3.06 10.28 -0.89
C GLY A 54 1.70 9.75 -0.45
N GLU A 55 1.54 8.43 -0.33
CA GLU A 55 0.29 7.82 0.14
C GLU A 55 0.03 8.12 1.62
N LEU A 56 1.07 8.10 2.46
CA LEU A 56 0.96 8.51 3.86
C LEU A 56 0.49 9.97 3.96
N GLY A 57 1.05 10.89 3.17
CA GLY A 57 0.63 12.30 3.13
C GLY A 57 -0.83 12.48 2.66
N ASN A 58 -1.31 11.61 1.76
CA ASN A 58 -2.74 11.62 1.39
C ASN A 58 -3.63 11.18 2.56
N LEU A 59 -3.22 10.18 3.33
CA LEU A 59 -3.93 9.75 4.54
C LEU A 59 -3.90 10.82 5.62
N GLU A 60 -2.76 11.51 5.84
CA GLU A 60 -2.69 12.66 6.76
C GLU A 60 -3.70 13.74 6.38
N THR A 61 -3.76 14.09 5.09
CA THR A 61 -4.73 15.07 4.59
C THR A 61 -6.18 14.62 4.83
N ALA A 62 -6.47 13.34 4.61
CA ALA A 62 -7.79 12.76 4.86
C ALA A 62 -8.16 12.81 6.35
N LEU A 63 -7.21 12.50 7.24
CA LEU A 63 -7.38 12.53 8.69
C LEU A 63 -7.62 13.96 9.21
N GLU A 64 -6.91 14.96 8.70
CA GLU A 64 -7.15 16.35 9.05
C GLU A 64 -8.53 16.84 8.57
N ASN A 65 -8.93 16.46 7.36
CA ASN A 65 -10.27 16.77 6.84
C ASN A 65 -11.38 16.06 7.65
N TYR A 66 -11.13 14.83 8.11
CA TYR A 66 -12.03 14.10 9.00
C TYR A 66 -12.19 14.86 10.32
N LYS A 67 -11.08 15.22 10.97
CA LYS A 67 -11.08 15.99 12.21
C LYS A 67 -11.78 17.34 12.05
N ALA A 68 -11.59 18.02 10.94
CA ALA A 68 -12.27 19.30 10.66
C ALA A 68 -13.80 19.14 10.60
N LYS A 69 -14.31 17.97 10.16
CA LYS A 69 -15.76 17.68 10.12
C LYS A 69 -16.31 17.18 11.45
N TYR A 70 -15.59 16.26 12.11
CA TYR A 70 -16.11 15.54 13.29
C TYR A 70 -15.55 16.06 14.63
N GLY A 71 -14.58 16.98 14.60
CA GLY A 71 -13.96 17.55 15.79
C GLY A 71 -12.88 16.67 16.44
N ALA A 72 -12.77 15.41 16.04
CA ALA A 72 -11.80 14.45 16.55
C ALA A 72 -11.24 13.60 15.41
N TYR A 73 -10.08 12.97 15.63
CA TYR A 73 -9.57 11.97 14.72
C TYR A 73 -10.36 10.66 14.84
N PRO A 74 -10.36 9.81 13.78
CA PRO A 74 -10.93 8.47 13.86
C PRO A 74 -10.41 7.74 15.10
N PRO A 75 -11.25 7.00 15.83
CA PRO A 75 -10.77 6.22 16.96
C PRO A 75 -9.82 5.13 16.48
N SER A 76 -8.79 4.81 17.26
CA SER A 76 -7.95 3.66 16.99
C SER A 76 -8.57 2.37 17.51
N ASN A 77 -8.09 1.23 17.03
CA ASN A 77 -8.55 -0.08 17.50
C ASN A 77 -8.38 -0.19 19.02
N LYS A 78 -9.45 -0.50 19.72
CA LYS A 78 -9.50 -0.68 21.18
C LYS A 78 -9.53 -2.16 21.60
N ASN A 79 -9.50 -3.07 20.63
CA ASN A 79 -9.57 -4.49 20.93
C ASN A 79 -8.16 -5.08 21.15
N PRO A 80 -7.71 -5.28 22.42
CA PRO A 80 -6.42 -5.91 22.69
C PRO A 80 -6.44 -7.42 22.43
N GLY A 81 -7.61 -7.99 22.12
CA GLY A 81 -7.81 -9.44 22.00
C GLY A 81 -7.51 -10.04 20.64
N SER A 82 -7.02 -9.27 19.66
CA SER A 82 -6.47 -9.85 18.45
C SER A 82 -5.09 -10.44 18.77
N THR A 83 -5.06 -11.74 19.02
CA THR A 83 -3.81 -12.47 19.27
C THR A 83 -2.94 -12.63 18.02
N THR A 84 -3.47 -12.30 16.85
CA THR A 84 -2.81 -12.56 15.56
C THR A 84 -2.08 -11.34 15.02
N TYR A 85 -2.60 -10.13 15.22
CA TYR A 85 -2.01 -8.90 14.67
C TYR A 85 -1.95 -7.77 15.69
N ASP A 86 -0.97 -6.88 15.51
CA ASP A 86 -0.87 -5.62 16.25
C ASP A 86 -2.14 -4.79 16.04
N PRO A 87 -2.80 -4.28 17.11
CA PRO A 87 -3.99 -3.42 16.99
C PRO A 87 -3.78 -2.17 16.14
N ALA A 88 -2.55 -1.69 16.01
CA ALA A 88 -2.24 -0.59 15.11
C ALA A 88 -2.35 -0.97 13.63
N ILE A 89 -2.13 -2.24 13.28
CA ILE A 89 -2.24 -2.77 11.92
C ILE A 89 -3.71 -2.95 11.54
N LEU A 90 -4.48 -3.61 12.41
CA LEU A 90 -5.92 -3.79 12.22
C LEU A 90 -6.64 -2.57 12.76
N ASN A 91 -6.89 -1.60 11.92
CA ASN A 91 -7.51 -0.34 12.28
C ASN A 91 -8.72 -0.04 11.41
N GLN A 92 -9.64 0.76 11.91
CA GLN A 92 -10.88 1.09 11.21
C GLN A 92 -10.77 2.23 10.20
N LEU A 93 -9.56 2.69 9.87
CA LEU A 93 -9.35 3.85 8.99
C LEU A 93 -10.05 3.70 7.63
N TYR A 94 -10.08 2.50 7.07
CA TYR A 94 -10.75 2.28 5.78
C TYR A 94 -12.22 2.69 5.86
N TYR A 95 -12.96 2.23 6.86
CA TYR A 95 -14.38 2.53 7.01
C TYR A 95 -14.64 3.99 7.41
N GLU A 96 -13.83 4.50 8.32
CA GLU A 96 -13.94 5.89 8.79
C GLU A 96 -13.61 6.91 7.70
N LEU A 97 -12.63 6.65 6.86
CA LEU A 97 -12.24 7.58 5.81
C LEU A 97 -13.04 7.40 4.51
N SER A 98 -13.49 6.19 4.19
CA SER A 98 -14.37 5.94 3.04
C SER A 98 -15.81 6.40 3.29
N GLY A 99 -16.22 6.44 4.56
CA GLY A 99 -17.61 6.69 4.95
C GLY A 99 -18.53 5.50 4.68
N VAL A 100 -19.54 5.34 5.48
CA VAL A 100 -20.48 4.22 5.39
C VAL A 100 -21.94 4.67 5.47
N THR A 101 -22.82 3.82 4.96
CA THR A 101 -24.26 3.85 5.24
C THR A 101 -24.63 2.67 6.11
N ARG A 102 -25.65 2.82 6.94
CA ARG A 102 -26.18 1.73 7.75
C ARG A 102 -27.43 1.17 7.12
N ASN A 103 -27.45 -0.13 6.84
CA ASN A 103 -28.61 -0.80 6.29
C ASN A 103 -29.66 -1.13 7.38
N ALA A 104 -30.82 -1.65 6.99
CA ALA A 104 -31.91 -2.01 7.93
C ALA A 104 -31.52 -3.12 8.94
N ALA A 105 -30.55 -3.97 8.60
CA ALA A 105 -29.99 -4.97 9.51
C ALA A 105 -28.98 -4.38 10.50
N GLY A 106 -28.59 -3.12 10.31
CA GLY A 106 -27.60 -2.44 11.14
C GLY A 106 -26.18 -2.60 10.68
N ASP A 107 -25.94 -3.21 9.52
CA ASP A 107 -24.60 -3.41 8.96
C ASP A 107 -24.10 -2.15 8.26
N PHE A 108 -22.77 -2.00 8.20
CA PHE A 108 -22.11 -0.86 7.58
C PHE A 108 -21.66 -1.22 6.16
N THR A 109 -22.17 -0.47 5.18
CA THR A 109 -21.75 -0.57 3.77
C THR A 109 -21.03 0.72 3.39
N THR A 110 -19.84 0.61 2.78
CA THR A 110 -19.09 1.79 2.30
C THR A 110 -19.87 2.57 1.26
N LEU A 111 -19.63 3.89 1.16
CA LEU A 111 -20.37 4.78 0.25
C LEU A 111 -20.26 4.38 -1.22
N ASP A 112 -19.16 3.73 -1.62
CA ASP A 112 -18.94 3.17 -2.95
C ASP A 112 -19.60 1.80 -3.17
N GLY A 113 -20.21 1.23 -2.12
CA GLY A 113 -20.83 -0.09 -2.14
C GLY A 113 -19.84 -1.27 -2.23
N ALA A 114 -18.54 -1.02 -2.17
CA ALA A 114 -17.53 -2.05 -2.40
C ALA A 114 -17.45 -3.09 -1.28
N THR A 115 -17.80 -2.70 -0.05
CA THR A 115 -17.61 -3.54 1.13
C THR A 115 -18.73 -3.37 2.12
N THR A 116 -19.13 -4.48 2.75
CA THR A 116 -20.08 -4.49 3.87
C THR A 116 -19.50 -5.27 5.05
N ILE A 117 -19.61 -4.73 6.26
CA ILE A 117 -19.25 -5.40 7.50
C ILE A 117 -20.43 -5.34 8.47
N THR A 118 -20.73 -6.44 9.14
CA THR A 118 -21.79 -6.46 10.14
C THR A 118 -21.39 -5.65 11.37
N ALA A 119 -22.35 -5.03 12.04
CA ALA A 119 -22.08 -4.25 13.25
C ALA A 119 -21.42 -5.10 14.35
N ASP A 120 -21.82 -6.38 14.46
CA ASP A 120 -21.21 -7.33 15.41
C ASP A 120 -19.73 -7.61 15.05
N TYR A 121 -19.44 -7.84 13.78
CA TYR A 121 -18.06 -8.06 13.31
C TYR A 121 -17.20 -6.81 13.46
N TYR A 122 -17.74 -5.64 13.16
CA TYR A 122 -17.04 -4.37 13.35
C TYR A 122 -16.64 -4.17 14.84
N LYS A 123 -17.59 -4.38 15.74
CA LYS A 123 -17.35 -4.29 17.19
C LYS A 123 -16.31 -5.32 17.66
N LYS A 124 -16.40 -6.57 17.18
CA LYS A 124 -15.44 -7.62 17.51
C LYS A 124 -14.04 -7.33 16.96
N ALA A 125 -13.95 -6.78 15.74
CA ALA A 125 -12.66 -6.47 15.11
C ALA A 125 -11.97 -5.29 15.79
N TYR A 126 -12.69 -4.21 16.05
CA TYR A 126 -12.10 -2.93 16.43
C TYR A 126 -12.40 -2.47 17.85
N GLY A 127 -13.26 -3.18 18.59
CA GLY A 127 -13.59 -2.85 19.97
C GLY A 127 -14.41 -1.55 20.15
N VAL A 128 -14.96 -1.01 19.06
CA VAL A 128 -15.79 0.21 19.05
C VAL A 128 -17.20 -0.11 18.56
N GLY A 129 -18.18 0.69 19.02
CA GLY A 129 -19.61 0.38 18.80
C GLY A 129 -20.14 0.68 17.39
N GLY A 130 -19.36 1.36 16.53
CA GLY A 130 -19.78 1.72 15.18
C GLY A 130 -18.81 2.66 14.51
N VAL A 131 -19.15 3.03 13.27
CA VAL A 131 -18.42 4.00 12.45
C VAL A 131 -18.99 5.39 12.71
N GLU A 132 -18.14 6.36 13.05
CA GLU A 132 -18.53 7.76 13.26
C GLU A 132 -18.95 8.41 11.94
N ASN A 133 -18.18 8.16 10.88
CA ASN A 133 -18.46 8.63 9.52
C ASN A 133 -19.54 7.76 8.85
N CYS A 134 -20.72 7.74 9.45
CA CYS A 134 -21.87 6.97 9.02
C CYS A 134 -23.04 7.89 8.70
N THR A 135 -23.71 7.66 7.57
CA THR A 135 -24.98 8.33 7.28
C THR A 135 -26.04 7.88 8.28
N GLN A 136 -26.57 8.83 9.05
CA GLN A 136 -27.60 8.61 10.05
C GLN A 136 -28.85 9.42 9.71
N GLY A 137 -30.00 8.74 9.71
CA GLY A 137 -31.29 9.36 9.44
C GLY A 137 -31.59 9.58 7.96
N GLY A 138 -32.88 9.59 7.64
CA GLY A 138 -33.40 9.97 6.33
C GLY A 138 -34.16 11.28 6.47
N GLY A 139 -33.73 12.35 5.79
CA GLY A 139 -34.38 13.65 5.83
C GLY A 139 -33.38 14.80 5.67
N GLU A 140 -33.87 16.03 5.61
CA GLU A 140 -33.04 17.23 5.43
C GLU A 140 -32.03 17.47 6.58
N ASP A 141 -32.31 16.94 7.77
CA ASP A 141 -31.48 17.08 8.97
C ASP A 141 -30.53 15.88 9.19
N GLY A 142 -30.46 14.94 8.27
CA GLY A 142 -29.62 13.76 8.39
C GLY A 142 -28.12 14.07 8.29
N ILE A 143 -27.30 13.49 9.19
CA ILE A 143 -25.85 13.55 9.06
C ILE A 143 -25.42 12.66 7.89
N SER A 144 -24.89 13.27 6.84
CA SER A 144 -24.37 12.52 5.68
C SER A 144 -22.92 12.14 5.90
N ALA A 145 -22.61 10.87 5.70
CA ALA A 145 -21.23 10.40 5.63
C ALA A 145 -20.50 11.06 4.46
N LYS A 146 -19.17 11.14 4.57
CA LYS A 146 -18.32 11.74 3.54
C LYS A 146 -17.16 10.81 3.21
N ASN A 147 -16.89 10.61 1.92
CA ASN A 147 -15.66 9.96 1.50
C ASN A 147 -14.50 10.98 1.54
N PHE A 148 -13.52 10.74 2.41
CA PHE A 148 -12.29 11.54 2.54
C PHE A 148 -11.15 10.99 1.69
N LEU A 149 -11.34 9.81 1.05
CA LEU A 149 -10.38 9.16 0.17
C LEU A 149 -10.97 8.93 -1.24
N PRO A 150 -11.46 9.97 -1.93
CA PRO A 150 -12.16 9.79 -3.21
C PRO A 150 -11.28 9.22 -4.33
N GLY A 151 -9.97 9.24 -4.17
CA GLY A 151 -9.00 8.70 -5.13
C GLY A 151 -8.36 7.37 -4.71
N LEU A 152 -8.91 6.67 -3.72
CA LEU A 152 -8.37 5.40 -3.25
C LEU A 152 -8.41 4.33 -4.36
N LYS A 153 -7.25 3.75 -4.64
CA LYS A 153 -7.10 2.72 -5.68
C LYS A 153 -7.26 1.33 -5.10
N GLN A 154 -7.63 0.37 -5.96
CA GLN A 154 -7.86 -1.02 -5.57
C GLN A 154 -6.62 -1.69 -4.91
N ASN A 155 -5.41 -1.26 -5.26
CA ASN A 155 -4.18 -1.77 -4.67
C ASN A 155 -3.73 -1.02 -3.40
N GLN A 156 -4.55 -0.10 -2.87
CA GLN A 156 -4.29 0.64 -1.64
C GLN A 156 -5.14 0.16 -0.46
N PHE A 157 -5.93 -0.87 -0.66
CA PHE A 157 -6.63 -1.57 0.42
C PHE A 157 -6.69 -3.06 0.12
N VAL A 158 -6.84 -3.85 1.15
CA VAL A 158 -6.99 -5.30 1.06
C VAL A 158 -8.24 -5.73 1.80
N THR A 159 -8.99 -6.64 1.18
CA THR A 159 -10.19 -7.26 1.75
C THR A 159 -9.88 -8.68 2.22
N GLY A 160 -10.75 -9.23 3.05
CA GLY A 160 -10.65 -10.64 3.44
C GLY A 160 -9.57 -10.93 4.48
N ILE A 161 -9.07 -9.91 5.17
CA ILE A 161 -8.12 -10.12 6.27
C ILE A 161 -8.88 -10.70 7.47
N SER A 162 -8.39 -11.84 7.97
CA SER A 162 -8.92 -12.46 9.18
C SER A 162 -7.99 -12.19 10.34
N ASN A 163 -8.50 -11.58 11.40
CA ASN A 163 -7.75 -11.38 12.64
C ASN A 163 -7.82 -12.59 13.60
N GLY A 164 -8.32 -13.73 13.13
CA GLY A 164 -8.56 -14.92 13.94
C GLY A 164 -9.88 -14.88 14.73
N ILE A 165 -10.50 -13.71 14.86
CA ILE A 165 -11.79 -13.50 15.55
C ILE A 165 -12.88 -13.14 14.54
N VAL A 166 -12.55 -12.27 13.57
CA VAL A 166 -13.49 -11.77 12.56
C VAL A 166 -12.89 -11.99 11.18
N PRO A 167 -13.59 -12.70 10.28
CA PRO A 167 -13.20 -12.79 8.88
C PRO A 167 -13.54 -11.49 8.14
N ASN A 168 -12.83 -11.23 7.05
CA ASN A 168 -13.18 -10.20 6.08
C ASN A 168 -13.14 -8.74 6.57
N THR A 169 -12.19 -8.38 7.40
CA THR A 169 -11.85 -6.97 7.60
C THR A 169 -11.18 -6.38 6.37
N VAL A 170 -11.27 -5.07 6.22
CA VAL A 170 -10.59 -4.34 5.14
C VAL A 170 -9.58 -3.40 5.76
N GLU A 171 -8.35 -3.47 5.27
CA GLU A 171 -7.24 -2.69 5.79
C GLU A 171 -6.61 -1.83 4.69
N LEU A 172 -6.24 -0.60 5.05
CA LEU A 172 -5.47 0.27 4.15
C LEU A 172 -4.03 -0.21 4.07
N VAL A 173 -3.55 -0.37 2.85
CA VAL A 173 -2.18 -0.79 2.55
C VAL A 173 -1.55 0.18 1.57
N THR A 174 -0.22 0.25 1.53
CA THR A 174 0.44 0.98 0.43
C THR A 174 0.35 0.18 -0.86
N SER A 175 0.24 0.89 -1.98
CA SER A 175 0.24 0.29 -3.32
C SER A 175 1.56 -0.39 -3.70
N VAL A 176 2.63 -0.12 -2.94
CA VAL A 176 3.93 -0.76 -3.12
C VAL A 176 4.09 -1.94 -2.18
N GLY A 177 4.16 -3.14 -2.75
CA GLY A 177 4.22 -4.38 -1.99
C GLY A 177 5.52 -4.60 -1.22
N GLY A 178 6.60 -3.90 -1.55
CA GLY A 178 7.92 -4.18 -1.01
C GLY A 178 8.53 -5.49 -1.56
N PRO A 179 9.85 -5.59 -1.61
CA PRO A 179 10.55 -6.71 -2.24
C PRO A 179 10.78 -7.94 -1.33
N ASP A 180 10.37 -7.89 -0.07
CA ASP A 180 10.67 -8.96 0.90
C ASP A 180 9.44 -9.87 1.12
N ASP A 181 9.47 -11.06 0.53
CA ASP A 181 8.42 -12.09 0.65
C ASP A 181 8.25 -12.62 2.07
N ALA A 182 9.28 -12.54 2.89
CA ALA A 182 9.24 -13.02 4.27
C ALA A 182 8.55 -12.01 5.21
N TYR A 183 8.37 -10.77 4.78
CA TYR A 183 7.68 -9.76 5.57
C TYR A 183 6.18 -9.80 5.28
N GLN A 184 5.43 -10.42 6.17
CA GLN A 184 4.00 -10.70 6.02
C GLN A 184 3.20 -10.18 7.23
N PRO A 185 3.11 -8.86 7.44
CA PRO A 185 2.44 -8.28 8.62
C PRO A 185 0.93 -8.59 8.69
N LEU A 186 0.32 -8.99 7.59
CA LEU A 186 -1.08 -9.44 7.48
C LEU A 186 -1.18 -10.92 7.08
N GLY A 187 -0.10 -11.70 7.25
CA GLY A 187 -0.07 -13.11 6.84
C GLY A 187 -0.01 -13.34 5.34
N VAL A 188 0.12 -12.28 4.53
CA VAL A 188 0.20 -12.31 3.08
C VAL A 188 1.43 -11.51 2.63
N SER A 189 2.18 -12.08 1.68
CA SER A 189 3.35 -11.41 1.09
C SER A 189 2.94 -10.14 0.33
N HIS A 190 3.87 -9.19 0.24
CA HIS A 190 3.72 -7.94 -0.51
C HIS A 190 2.59 -7.01 -0.06
N LEU A 191 2.05 -7.20 1.14
CA LEU A 191 1.10 -6.28 1.76
C LEU A 191 1.77 -5.52 2.90
N ASN A 192 1.79 -4.20 2.80
CA ASN A 192 2.32 -3.32 3.84
C ASN A 192 1.20 -2.43 4.36
N PRO A 193 0.59 -2.78 5.51
CA PRO A 193 -0.51 -2.01 6.08
C PRO A 193 -0.04 -0.69 6.67
N PHE A 194 -0.89 0.32 6.57
CA PHE A 194 -0.76 1.52 7.37
C PHE A 194 -1.15 1.22 8.81
N ARG A 195 -0.30 1.66 9.74
CA ARG A 195 -0.51 1.51 11.17
C ARG A 195 -0.98 2.82 11.75
N TYR A 196 -1.95 2.75 12.63
CA TYR A 196 -2.61 3.92 13.17
C TYR A 196 -2.89 3.79 14.67
N ASN A 197 -2.61 4.87 15.40
CA ASN A 197 -2.97 5.00 16.81
C ASN A 197 -3.31 6.45 17.16
N SER A 198 -4.55 6.71 17.54
CA SER A 198 -5.04 8.02 18.00
C SER A 198 -5.41 8.02 19.49
N THR A 199 -5.61 6.85 20.09
CA THR A 199 -6.04 6.76 21.49
C THR A 199 -4.90 7.06 22.46
N ASN A 200 -3.71 6.55 22.16
CA ASN A 200 -2.50 6.78 22.96
C ASN A 200 -1.28 6.91 22.06
N PRO A 201 -1.20 7.96 21.24
CA PRO A 201 -0.06 8.16 20.35
C PRO A 201 1.20 8.44 21.14
N THR A 202 2.27 7.72 20.85
CA THR A 202 3.54 7.81 21.58
C THR A 202 4.44 8.90 21.01
N ASN A 203 4.35 9.13 19.69
CA ASN A 203 5.22 10.07 18.98
C ASN A 203 4.59 11.45 18.78
N ASN A 204 3.27 11.51 18.60
CA ASN A 204 2.52 12.77 18.45
C ASN A 204 1.44 12.90 19.54
N PRO A 205 1.81 13.19 20.81
CA PRO A 205 0.84 13.36 21.89
C PRO A 205 -0.20 14.43 21.56
N GLY A 206 -1.48 14.13 21.76
CA GLY A 206 -2.60 15.03 21.44
C GLY A 206 -3.03 15.03 19.96
N SER A 207 -2.45 14.19 19.12
CA SER A 207 -2.82 13.99 17.74
C SER A 207 -2.96 12.48 17.45
N TYR A 208 -2.24 11.95 16.47
CA TYR A 208 -2.21 10.52 16.13
C TYR A 208 -0.82 10.11 15.63
N ASP A 209 -0.51 8.84 15.78
CA ASP A 209 0.61 8.21 15.12
C ASP A 209 0.13 7.45 13.89
N LEU A 210 0.70 7.76 12.73
CA LEU A 210 0.46 7.07 11.45
C LEU A 210 1.80 6.69 10.85
N TRP A 211 1.97 5.41 10.52
CA TRP A 211 3.23 4.94 9.93
C TRP A 211 3.05 3.70 9.08
N ILE A 212 4.09 3.42 8.31
CA ILE A 212 4.23 2.20 7.53
C ILE A 212 5.65 1.68 7.63
N ASP A 213 5.81 0.38 7.69
CA ASP A 213 7.10 -0.30 7.70
C ASP A 213 7.30 -1.06 6.40
N LEU A 214 8.32 -0.68 5.62
CA LEU A 214 8.71 -1.35 4.39
C LEU A 214 10.01 -2.12 4.61
N ARG A 215 10.01 -3.41 4.32
CA ARG A 215 11.24 -4.20 4.39
C ARG A 215 11.94 -4.20 3.05
N ILE A 216 13.09 -3.52 2.99
CA ILE A 216 13.88 -3.32 1.79
C ILE A 216 15.33 -3.69 2.09
N GLY A 217 15.91 -4.65 1.35
CA GLY A 217 17.28 -5.09 1.56
C GLY A 217 17.55 -5.64 2.96
N GLY A 218 16.59 -6.36 3.53
CA GLY A 218 16.68 -6.94 4.87
C GLY A 218 16.52 -5.94 6.02
N LYS A 219 16.32 -4.65 5.72
CA LYS A 219 16.15 -3.59 6.73
C LYS A 219 14.72 -3.07 6.73
N THR A 220 14.18 -2.81 7.90
CA THR A 220 12.87 -2.16 8.04
C THR A 220 13.03 -0.65 7.89
N ASN A 221 12.36 -0.10 6.88
CA ASN A 221 12.32 1.33 6.60
C ASN A 221 10.97 1.87 7.06
N ARG A 222 10.95 2.60 8.17
CA ARG A 222 9.75 3.22 8.71
C ARG A 222 9.54 4.60 8.11
N ILE A 223 8.36 4.82 7.58
CA ILE A 223 7.85 6.11 7.10
C ILE A 223 6.71 6.49 8.03
N SER A 224 6.74 7.70 8.59
CA SER A 224 5.82 8.09 9.66
C SER A 224 5.49 9.57 9.61
N ASN A 225 4.38 9.97 10.22
CA ASN A 225 3.94 11.36 10.32
C ASN A 225 4.71 12.18 11.38
N TRP A 226 5.54 11.53 12.21
CA TRP A 226 6.39 12.23 13.21
C TRP A 226 7.84 12.42 12.76
N SER A 227 8.22 11.89 11.61
CA SER A 227 9.57 12.03 11.07
C SER A 227 9.53 12.32 9.57
N ARG A 228 10.16 13.42 9.16
CA ARG A 228 10.31 13.74 7.73
C ARG A 228 11.26 12.80 7.00
N GLN A 229 12.15 12.14 7.75
CA GLN A 229 13.12 11.20 7.19
C GLN A 229 12.69 9.77 7.44
N VAL A 230 12.97 8.90 6.46
CA VAL A 230 12.78 7.46 6.63
C VAL A 230 13.70 6.94 7.71
N GLN A 231 13.14 6.31 8.72
CA GLN A 231 13.88 5.72 9.83
C GLN A 231 14.23 4.27 9.48
N ILE A 232 15.51 3.91 9.62
CA ILE A 232 15.95 2.53 9.41
C ILE A 232 16.00 1.85 10.77
N LEU A 233 15.10 0.88 10.96
CA LEU A 233 15.03 0.08 12.15
C LEU A 233 15.92 -1.17 11.99
N LYS A 234 16.58 -1.54 13.07
CA LYS A 234 17.46 -2.72 13.11
C LYS A 234 16.66 -3.99 13.37
#